data_fe86cd40a1e5e43de99998a3efa339fa
#
_entry.id   fe86cd40a1e5e43de99998a3efa339fa
#
_cell.length_a   1.000
_cell.length_b   1.000
_cell.length_c   1.000
_cell.angle_alpha   90.00
_cell.angle_beta   90.00
_cell.angle_gamma   90.00
#
_symmetry.space_group_name_H-M   'P 1'
#
loop_
_entity.id
_entity.type
_entity.pdbx_description
1 polymer ?
#
loop_
_entity_poly.entity_id
_entity_poly.type
_entity_poly.pdbx_seq_one_letter_code
_entity_poly.pdbx_strand_id
1 'polypeptide(L)' 'MKINFDKEHDIMKIKFQDGEYEMSREVDDGIVIDIDKKGKIIAIEILDVSDKMSKESIRELRAKV' A
#
# COMPACT_ATOMS: atom_id res chain seq x y z
N MET A 1 -1.69 2.04 -12.59
CA MET A 1 -1.07 1.94 -11.25
C MET A 1 -1.14 3.27 -10.54
N LYS A 2 -1.47 3.23 -9.28
CA LYS A 2 -1.68 4.46 -8.51
C LYS A 2 -1.06 4.32 -7.13
N ILE A 3 -0.22 5.28 -6.74
CA ILE A 3 0.40 5.29 -5.42
C ILE A 3 -0.21 6.42 -4.60
N ASN A 4 -0.67 6.09 -3.41
CA ASN A 4 -1.25 7.04 -2.48
C ASN A 4 -0.54 6.92 -1.13
N PHE A 5 -0.06 8.04 -0.60
CA PHE A 5 0.58 8.06 0.70
C PHE A 5 -0.22 8.94 1.66
N ASP A 6 -0.77 8.31 2.69
CA ASP A 6 -1.50 9.00 3.76
C ASP A 6 -0.49 9.38 4.84
N LYS A 7 -0.10 10.65 4.86
CA LYS A 7 0.90 11.16 5.80
C LYS A 7 0.41 11.13 7.24
N GLU A 8 -0.88 11.35 7.43
CA GLU A 8 -1.47 11.41 8.76
C GLU A 8 -1.45 10.04 9.43
N HIS A 9 -1.77 8.99 8.69
CA HIS A 9 -1.84 7.63 9.22
C HIS A 9 -0.58 6.81 8.92
N ASP A 10 0.36 7.38 8.19
CA ASP A 10 1.63 6.73 7.83
C ASP A 10 1.39 5.42 7.07
N ILE A 11 0.48 5.46 6.11
CA ILE A 11 0.09 4.32 5.30
C ILE A 11 0.33 4.62 3.82
N MET A 12 0.95 3.68 3.12
CA MET A 12 1.09 3.77 1.67
C MET A 12 0.24 2.69 1.03
N LYS A 13 -0.52 3.07 -0.01
CA LYS A 13 -1.29 2.13 -0.80
C LYS A 13 -0.86 2.20 -2.25
N ILE A 14 -0.53 1.04 -2.81
CA ILE A 14 -0.21 0.92 -4.22
C ILE A 14 -1.34 0.13 -4.87
N LYS A 15 -2.13 0.80 -5.71
CA LYS A 15 -3.22 0.15 -6.43
C LYS A 15 -2.73 -0.22 -7.82
N PHE A 16 -2.75 -1.50 -8.14
CA PHE A 16 -2.26 -2.02 -9.41
C PHE A 16 -3.32 -1.97 -10.51
N GLN A 17 -4.56 -2.24 -10.16
CA GLN A 17 -5.64 -2.36 -11.11
C GLN A 17 -6.98 -2.28 -10.39
N ASP A 18 -8.05 -2.05 -11.15
CA ASP A 18 -9.40 -2.12 -10.62
C ASP A 18 -9.84 -3.57 -10.52
N GLY A 19 -10.76 -3.85 -9.63
CA GLY A 19 -11.30 -5.18 -9.44
C GLY A 19 -12.38 -5.17 -8.40
N GLU A 20 -13.17 -6.26 -8.33
CA GLU A 20 -14.16 -6.43 -7.29
C GLU A 20 -13.51 -6.94 -6.03
N TYR A 21 -13.44 -6.11 -5.02
CA TYR A 21 -12.81 -6.47 -3.75
C TYR A 21 -13.45 -7.69 -3.12
N GLU A 22 -12.64 -8.64 -2.71
CA GLU A 22 -13.09 -9.83 -1.99
C GLU A 22 -12.57 -9.81 -0.55
N MET A 23 -11.25 -9.71 -0.37
CA MET A 23 -10.65 -9.83 0.94
C MET A 23 -9.28 -9.17 1.00
N SER A 24 -8.85 -8.89 2.21
CA SER A 24 -7.49 -8.43 2.50
C SER A 24 -6.77 -9.49 3.31
N ARG A 25 -5.50 -9.66 3.05
CA ARG A 25 -4.67 -10.62 3.79
C ARG A 25 -3.38 -9.93 4.23
N GLU A 26 -3.09 -10.02 5.52
CA GLU A 26 -1.82 -9.55 6.03
C GLU A 26 -0.78 -10.64 5.77
N VAL A 27 0.22 -10.34 4.93
CA VAL A 27 1.24 -11.30 4.53
C VAL A 27 2.50 -11.19 5.37
N ASP A 28 2.70 -10.06 6.01
CA ASP A 28 3.76 -9.83 6.97
C ASP A 28 3.32 -8.67 7.85
N ASP A 29 4.06 -8.38 8.91
CA ASP A 29 3.69 -7.32 9.85
C ASP A 29 3.51 -5.99 9.11
N GLY A 30 2.28 -5.51 9.09
CA GLY A 30 1.94 -4.25 8.46
C GLY A 30 1.99 -4.24 6.94
N ILE A 31 2.02 -5.42 6.30
CA ILE A 31 1.98 -5.51 4.84
C ILE A 31 0.74 -6.31 4.45
N VAL A 32 -0.22 -5.65 3.80
CA VAL A 32 -1.53 -6.21 3.50
C VAL A 32 -1.74 -6.21 1.99
N ILE A 33 -2.24 -7.32 1.46
CA ILE A 33 -2.64 -7.38 0.06
C ILE A 33 -4.16 -7.44 -0.05
N ASP A 34 -4.70 -6.68 -1.00
CA ASP A 34 -6.13 -6.68 -1.32
C ASP A 34 -6.34 -7.55 -2.54
N ILE A 35 -7.27 -8.48 -2.45
CA ILE A 35 -7.50 -9.51 -3.47
C ILE A 35 -8.93 -9.38 -3.98
N ASP A 36 -9.11 -9.51 -5.29
CA ASP A 36 -10.43 -9.47 -5.90
C ASP A 36 -11.09 -10.87 -5.90
N LYS A 37 -12.32 -10.93 -6.39
CA LYS A 37 -13.11 -12.16 -6.40
C LYS A 37 -12.53 -13.24 -7.32
N LYS A 38 -11.65 -12.87 -8.21
CA LYS A 38 -10.98 -13.81 -9.12
C LYS A 38 -9.62 -14.25 -8.58
N GLY A 39 -9.24 -13.79 -7.38
CA GLY A 39 -7.98 -14.16 -6.76
C GLY A 39 -6.79 -13.31 -7.21
N LYS A 40 -7.05 -12.21 -7.92
CA LYS A 40 -5.97 -11.32 -8.38
C LYS A 40 -5.69 -10.23 -7.37
N ILE A 41 -4.45 -9.80 -7.31
CA ILE A 41 -4.03 -8.72 -6.40
C ILE A 41 -4.43 -7.39 -7.03
N ILE A 42 -5.23 -6.60 -6.32
CA ILE A 42 -5.62 -5.27 -6.77
C ILE A 42 -4.80 -4.17 -6.11
N ALA A 43 -4.32 -4.40 -4.89
CA ALA A 43 -3.53 -3.39 -4.20
C ALA A 43 -2.66 -4.01 -3.12
N ILE A 44 -1.63 -3.26 -2.72
CA ILE A 44 -0.80 -3.56 -1.55
C ILE A 44 -0.84 -2.34 -0.64
N GLU A 45 -1.03 -2.56 0.66
CA GLU A 45 -0.99 -1.51 1.65
C GLU A 45 0.17 -1.76 2.61
N ILE A 46 0.92 -0.72 2.90
CA ILE A 46 2.04 -0.78 3.83
C ILE A 46 1.73 0.16 4.97
N LEU A 47 1.62 -0.41 6.18
CA LEU A 47 1.37 0.33 7.41
C LEU A 47 2.70 0.69 8.05
N ASP A 48 2.70 1.77 8.82
CA ASP A 48 3.90 2.25 9.51
C ASP A 48 5.09 2.40 8.54
N VAL A 49 4.84 3.10 7.46
CA VAL A 49 5.82 3.28 6.38
C VAL A 49 7.11 3.88 6.91
N SER A 50 7.03 4.81 7.87
CA SER A 50 8.20 5.47 8.44
C SER A 50 9.17 4.49 9.08
N ASP A 51 8.66 3.38 9.60
CA ASP A 51 9.49 2.36 10.24
C ASP A 51 10.05 1.36 9.23
N LYS A 52 9.54 1.35 8.01
CA LYS A 52 9.88 0.34 7.01
C LYS A 52 10.73 0.88 5.87
N MET A 53 10.83 2.19 5.76
CA MET A 53 11.59 2.85 4.70
C MET A 53 12.56 3.84 5.29
N SER A 54 13.64 4.13 4.55
CA SER A 54 14.58 5.16 4.95
C SER A 54 13.92 6.54 4.90
N LYS A 55 14.45 7.48 5.67
CA LYS A 55 13.96 8.86 5.65
C LYS A 55 14.06 9.47 4.27
N GLU A 56 15.10 9.10 3.55
CA GLU A 56 15.32 9.56 2.18
C GLU A 56 14.24 9.07 1.24
N SER A 57 13.89 7.78 1.32
CA SER A 57 12.83 7.21 0.51
C SER A 57 11.48 7.83 0.81
N ILE A 58 11.19 8.08 2.08
CA ILE A 58 9.94 8.70 2.47
C ILE A 58 9.85 10.13 1.94
N ARG A 59 10.96 10.87 2.01
CA ARG A 59 11.01 12.22 1.48
C ARG A 59 10.74 12.25 -0.01
N GLU A 60 11.33 11.30 -0.73
CA GLU A 60 11.12 11.16 -2.17
C GLU A 60 9.68 10.80 -2.50
N LEU A 61 9.09 9.90 -1.73
CA LEU A 61 7.70 9.50 -1.89
C LEU A 61 6.76 10.69 -1.70
N ARG A 62 6.99 11.50 -0.66
CA ARG A 62 6.18 12.67 -0.38
C ARG A 62 6.24 13.71 -1.50
N ALA A 63 7.36 13.78 -2.21
CA ALA A 63 7.52 14.73 -3.31
C ALA A 63 6.75 14.29 -4.55
N LYS A 64 6.48 12.99 -4.71
CA LYS A 64 5.84 12.43 -5.90
C LYS A 64 4.34 12.18 -5.75
N VAL A 65 3.86 12.12 -4.55
CA VAL A 65 2.44 11.86 -4.26
C VAL A 65 1.85 12.97 -3.36
#